data_fe4f8e035bdf4099ff75717c070b81c7
#
_entry.id   fe4f8e035bdf4099ff75717c070b81c7
#
_cell.length_a   1.000
_cell.length_b   1.000
_cell.length_c   1.000
_cell.angle_alpha   90.00
_cell.angle_beta   90.00
_cell.angle_gamma   90.00
#
_symmetry.space_group_name_H-M   'P 1'
#
loop_
_entity.id
_entity.type
_entity.pdbx_description
1 polymer ?
#
loop_
_entity_poly.entity_id
_entity_poly.type
_entity_poly.pdbx_seq_one_letter_code
_entity_poly.pdbx_strand_id
1 'polypeptide(L)'
;MTPETNSYTPAGGIASRLLKSIPGVIDYELARSFTPARIAMFGLMVLIPTALMIAVANLTPQRVRNEQEASIAFCLLLFFLIPQILTTLGMLVLASPIVHAELEGQSWLYSLIRYQGRRALLLGKYIVAVLWTTCAGILSASIAIPFLPLQDPLKTWGTISLLCVLSSIAYGALFSLIGVIFQKRVMVISFIYALVAEGLLAWIPAVINQFTISYRLRSILFRWLGLSVEKYFSSDGMVRNGMVASDPTGWAQIGWVLGISAGLLLLALILIERIQYSFQSEL
;
A
#
# COMPACT_ATOMS: atom_id res chain seq x y z
N MET A 1 18.98 -12.46 58.31
CA MET A 1 18.56 -11.58 57.22
C MET A 1 18.76 -12.29 55.92
N THR A 2 17.73 -12.97 55.41
CA THR A 2 17.74 -13.66 54.13
C THR A 2 17.32 -12.61 53.08
N PRO A 3 18.05 -12.47 51.96
CA PRO A 3 17.62 -11.55 50.89
C PRO A 3 16.39 -12.15 50.18
N GLU A 4 15.27 -11.43 50.25
CA GLU A 4 14.10 -11.71 49.42
C GLU A 4 14.50 -11.55 47.98
N THR A 5 14.64 -12.66 47.27
CA THR A 5 14.73 -12.70 45.81
C THR A 5 13.36 -12.34 45.25
N ASN A 6 13.20 -11.06 44.96
CA ASN A 6 12.03 -10.52 44.26
C ASN A 6 12.02 -11.12 42.86
N SER A 7 11.38 -12.28 42.67
CA SER A 7 11.15 -12.91 41.40
C SER A 7 10.13 -12.09 40.60
N TYR A 8 10.61 -11.10 39.88
CA TYR A 8 9.82 -10.41 38.87
C TYR A 8 9.44 -11.41 37.78
N THR A 9 8.36 -12.13 37.99
CA THR A 9 7.68 -12.86 36.91
C THR A 9 6.93 -11.82 36.06
N PRO A 10 7.39 -11.55 34.83
CA PRO A 10 6.69 -10.60 33.97
C PRO A 10 5.40 -11.25 33.51
N ALA A 11 4.29 -10.90 34.17
CA ALA A 11 2.94 -11.28 33.77
C ALA A 11 2.62 -10.66 32.40
N GLY A 12 2.62 -11.46 31.37
CA GLY A 12 2.18 -11.07 30.02
C GLY A 12 3.04 -11.72 28.94
N GLY A 13 2.42 -12.49 28.09
CA GLY A 13 3.07 -13.11 26.91
C GLY A 13 3.67 -12.09 25.95
N ILE A 14 4.55 -12.53 25.08
CA ILE A 14 5.25 -11.71 24.08
C ILE A 14 4.29 -10.78 23.30
N ALA A 15 3.12 -11.29 22.94
CA ALA A 15 2.09 -10.56 22.18
C ALA A 15 1.50 -9.37 22.99
N SER A 16 1.26 -9.53 24.30
CA SER A 16 0.67 -8.46 25.11
C SER A 16 1.60 -7.29 25.33
N ARG A 17 2.92 -7.53 25.33
CA ARG A 17 3.92 -6.47 25.46
C ARG A 17 4.13 -5.71 24.15
N LEU A 18 4.10 -6.41 23.02
CA LEU A 18 4.09 -5.79 21.70
C LEU A 18 2.88 -4.85 21.57
N LEU A 19 1.68 -5.35 21.87
CA LEU A 19 0.45 -4.56 21.79
C LEU A 19 0.49 -3.30 22.66
N LYS A 20 1.17 -3.31 23.81
CA LYS A 20 1.35 -2.12 24.67
C LYS A 20 2.37 -1.12 24.13
N SER A 21 3.35 -1.54 23.34
CA SER A 21 4.40 -0.65 22.82
C SER A 21 4.03 0.03 21.49
N ILE A 22 3.15 -0.59 20.70
CA ILE A 22 2.73 -0.07 19.39
C ILE A 22 2.05 1.31 19.48
N PRO A 23 1.07 1.57 20.38
CA PRO A 23 0.41 2.87 20.45
C PRO A 23 1.38 4.03 20.65
N GLY A 24 2.35 3.87 21.55
CA GLY A 24 3.36 4.92 21.78
C GLY A 24 4.23 5.23 20.56
N VAL A 25 4.51 4.23 19.72
CA VAL A 25 5.23 4.44 18.45
C VAL A 25 4.32 5.13 17.43
N ILE A 26 3.05 4.73 17.36
CA ILE A 26 2.07 5.34 16.46
C ILE A 26 1.88 6.82 16.82
N ASP A 27 1.66 7.14 18.08
CA ASP A 27 1.47 8.53 18.55
C ASP A 27 2.69 9.39 18.23
N TYR A 28 3.90 8.87 18.48
CA TYR A 28 5.14 9.57 18.15
C TYR A 28 5.30 9.78 16.64
N GLU A 29 5.07 8.76 15.82
CA GLU A 29 5.19 8.87 14.37
C GLU A 29 4.09 9.73 13.75
N LEU A 30 2.87 9.70 14.29
CA LEU A 30 1.80 10.61 13.90
C LEU A 30 2.17 12.06 14.20
N ALA A 31 2.63 12.36 15.41
CA ALA A 31 3.07 13.71 15.74
C ALA A 31 4.22 14.19 14.85
N ARG A 32 5.18 13.32 14.54
CA ARG A 32 6.28 13.59 13.63
C ARG A 32 5.83 13.71 12.16
N SER A 33 4.67 13.15 11.82
CA SER A 33 4.14 13.16 10.45
C SER A 33 3.62 14.53 10.03
N PHE A 34 3.30 15.42 10.95
CA PHE A 34 2.84 16.77 10.67
C PHE A 34 3.98 17.78 10.39
N THR A 35 5.08 17.32 9.79
CA THR A 35 6.13 18.23 9.31
C THR A 35 5.70 18.88 7.98
N PRO A 36 6.12 20.14 7.71
CA PRO A 36 5.75 20.84 6.46
C PRO A 36 6.06 20.04 5.20
N ALA A 37 7.20 19.34 5.17
CA ALA A 37 7.58 18.51 4.03
C ALA A 37 6.64 17.31 3.81
N ARG A 38 6.20 16.63 4.87
CA ARG A 38 5.25 15.51 4.76
C ARG A 38 3.85 15.99 4.39
N ILE A 39 3.42 17.14 4.91
CA ILE A 39 2.13 17.76 4.53
C ILE A 39 2.16 18.15 3.06
N ALA A 40 3.25 18.76 2.58
CA ALA A 40 3.41 19.10 1.16
C ALA A 40 3.39 17.85 0.28
N MET A 41 4.08 16.78 0.69
CA MET A 41 4.05 15.50 -0.01
C MET A 41 2.64 14.91 -0.06
N PHE A 42 1.90 14.94 1.06
CA PHE A 42 0.50 14.49 1.11
C PHE A 42 -0.38 15.32 0.17
N GLY A 43 -0.25 16.65 0.20
CA GLY A 43 -0.95 17.53 -0.71
C GLY A 43 -0.66 17.21 -2.18
N LEU A 44 0.60 16.98 -2.52
CA LEU A 44 1.03 16.62 -3.87
C LEU A 44 0.45 15.25 -4.29
N MET A 45 0.44 14.27 -3.39
CA MET A 45 -0.20 12.97 -3.62
C MET A 45 -1.70 13.09 -3.92
N VAL A 46 -2.41 13.98 -3.24
CA VAL A 46 -3.84 14.21 -3.47
C VAL A 46 -4.06 15.01 -4.75
N LEU A 47 -3.29 16.09 -4.95
CA LEU A 47 -3.54 17.05 -6.04
C LEU A 47 -3.19 16.49 -7.42
N ILE A 48 -2.09 15.75 -7.57
CA ILE A 48 -1.66 15.26 -8.89
C ILE A 48 -2.70 14.35 -9.54
N PRO A 49 -3.13 13.22 -8.93
CA PRO A 49 -4.10 12.36 -9.58
C PRO A 49 -5.48 13.03 -9.73
N THR A 50 -5.86 13.86 -8.76
CA THR A 50 -7.11 14.62 -8.84
C THR A 50 -7.09 15.61 -10.01
N ALA A 51 -6.04 16.39 -10.16
CA ALA A 51 -5.89 17.35 -11.26
C ALA A 51 -5.86 16.65 -12.63
N LEU A 52 -5.15 15.52 -12.74
CA LEU A 52 -5.13 14.72 -13.95
C LEU A 52 -6.52 14.20 -14.30
N MET A 53 -7.28 13.67 -13.33
CA MET A 53 -8.64 13.19 -13.55
C MET A 53 -9.57 14.30 -14.04
N ILE A 54 -9.51 15.47 -13.40
CA ILE A 54 -10.32 16.63 -13.77
C ILE A 54 -9.89 17.14 -15.17
N ALA A 55 -8.60 17.18 -15.47
CA ALA A 55 -8.10 17.60 -16.78
C ALA A 55 -8.60 16.66 -17.88
N VAL A 56 -8.48 15.34 -17.71
CA VAL A 56 -9.00 14.36 -18.67
C VAL A 56 -10.51 14.48 -18.84
N ALA A 57 -11.26 14.66 -17.75
CA ALA A 57 -12.70 14.85 -17.82
C ALA A 57 -13.11 16.10 -18.61
N ASN A 58 -12.37 17.21 -18.47
CA ASN A 58 -12.65 18.44 -19.19
C ASN A 58 -12.21 18.40 -20.66
N LEU A 59 -11.15 17.65 -20.98
CA LEU A 59 -10.66 17.49 -22.35
C LEU A 59 -11.49 16.49 -23.16
N THR A 60 -12.28 15.63 -22.51
CA THR A 60 -13.14 14.67 -23.19
C THR A 60 -14.37 15.35 -23.79
N PRO A 61 -14.62 15.20 -25.11
CA PRO A 61 -15.77 15.82 -25.76
C PRO A 61 -17.09 15.36 -25.16
N GLN A 62 -18.07 16.26 -25.06
CA GLN A 62 -19.39 15.98 -24.47
C GLN A 62 -20.10 14.77 -25.11
N ARG A 63 -19.90 14.54 -26.42
CA ARG A 63 -20.46 13.40 -27.15
C ARG A 63 -19.98 12.07 -26.58
N VAL A 64 -18.67 11.94 -26.37
CA VAL A 64 -18.05 10.75 -25.81
C VAL A 64 -18.38 10.59 -24.32
N ARG A 65 -18.47 11.69 -23.60
CA ARG A 65 -18.73 11.74 -22.15
C ARG A 65 -20.08 11.09 -21.75
N ASN A 66 -21.06 11.12 -22.62
CA ASN A 66 -22.39 10.57 -22.35
C ASN A 66 -22.52 9.08 -22.70
N GLU A 67 -21.49 8.46 -23.25
CA GLU A 67 -21.49 7.03 -23.58
C GLU A 67 -21.16 6.18 -22.36
N GLN A 68 -21.78 5.01 -22.27
CA GLN A 68 -21.50 4.02 -21.21
C GLN A 68 -20.02 3.63 -21.21
N GLU A 69 -19.39 3.63 -22.36
CA GLU A 69 -17.97 3.31 -22.55
C GLU A 69 -17.06 4.31 -21.88
N ALA A 70 -17.42 5.61 -21.90
CA ALA A 70 -16.66 6.63 -21.20
C ALA A 70 -16.67 6.43 -19.68
N SER A 71 -17.81 6.07 -19.10
CA SER A 71 -17.92 5.78 -17.66
C SER A 71 -16.95 4.68 -17.25
N ILE A 72 -16.83 3.61 -18.04
CA ILE A 72 -15.92 2.50 -17.75
C ILE A 72 -14.46 2.93 -17.90
N ALA A 73 -14.14 3.69 -18.95
CA ALA A 73 -12.79 4.22 -19.14
C ALA A 73 -12.37 5.12 -17.97
N PHE A 74 -13.28 5.98 -17.47
CA PHE A 74 -13.03 6.80 -16.29
C PHE A 74 -12.87 5.96 -15.00
N CYS A 75 -13.63 4.88 -14.81
CA CYS A 75 -13.44 3.97 -13.69
C CYS A 75 -12.07 3.29 -13.73
N LEU A 76 -11.63 2.84 -14.91
CA LEU A 76 -10.31 2.21 -15.09
C LEU A 76 -9.18 3.22 -14.87
N LEU A 77 -9.32 4.44 -15.41
CA LEU A 77 -8.33 5.50 -15.21
C LEU A 77 -8.22 5.89 -13.73
N LEU A 78 -9.35 5.98 -13.04
CA LEU A 78 -9.41 6.29 -11.61
C LEU A 78 -8.75 5.20 -10.78
N PHE A 79 -8.98 3.92 -11.12
CA PHE A 79 -8.29 2.79 -10.52
C PHE A 79 -6.77 2.86 -10.75
N PHE A 80 -6.36 3.13 -11.99
CA PHE A 80 -4.93 3.17 -12.33
C PHE A 80 -4.21 4.31 -11.61
N LEU A 81 -4.80 5.51 -11.57
CA LEU A 81 -4.18 6.68 -10.95
C LEU A 81 -4.16 6.61 -9.42
N ILE A 82 -5.25 6.19 -8.77
CA ILE A 82 -5.38 6.28 -7.32
C ILE A 82 -4.96 4.97 -6.63
N PRO A 83 -5.68 3.83 -6.71
CA PRO A 83 -5.26 2.61 -6.03
C PRO A 83 -3.96 2.01 -6.54
N GLN A 84 -3.59 2.24 -7.81
CA GLN A 84 -2.39 1.66 -8.39
C GLN A 84 -1.18 2.61 -8.23
N ILE A 85 -1.17 3.77 -8.87
CA ILE A 85 0.00 4.65 -8.88
C ILE A 85 0.18 5.38 -7.56
N LEU A 86 -0.85 6.11 -7.08
CA LEU A 86 -0.72 6.94 -5.88
C LEU A 86 -0.35 6.08 -4.66
N THR A 87 -1.07 4.97 -4.43
CA THR A 87 -0.80 4.13 -3.26
C THR A 87 0.54 3.42 -3.35
N THR A 88 0.93 2.92 -4.54
CA THR A 88 2.23 2.27 -4.73
C THR A 88 3.38 3.25 -4.48
N LEU A 89 3.34 4.45 -5.08
CA LEU A 89 4.35 5.48 -4.88
C LEU A 89 4.35 6.00 -3.44
N GLY A 90 3.17 6.20 -2.85
CA GLY A 90 3.04 6.61 -1.45
C GLY A 90 3.68 5.62 -0.49
N MET A 91 3.38 4.34 -0.66
CA MET A 91 3.97 3.30 0.17
C MET A 91 5.45 3.08 -0.12
N LEU A 92 5.89 3.27 -1.37
CA LEU A 92 7.31 3.25 -1.70
C LEU A 92 8.07 4.32 -0.92
N VAL A 93 7.57 5.54 -0.85
CA VAL A 93 8.25 6.64 -0.15
C VAL A 93 8.14 6.51 1.37
N LEU A 94 7.01 6.03 1.90
CA LEU A 94 6.76 5.98 3.34
C LEU A 94 7.20 4.67 3.99
N ALA A 95 6.99 3.52 3.33
CA ALA A 95 7.23 2.21 3.91
C ALA A 95 8.61 1.63 3.57
N SER A 96 9.20 1.92 2.40
CA SER A 96 10.49 1.34 2.06
C SER A 96 11.64 1.84 2.95
N PRO A 97 11.74 3.13 3.34
CA PRO A 97 12.88 3.61 4.12
C PRO A 97 12.74 3.42 5.63
N ILE A 98 11.77 2.62 6.12
CA ILE A 98 11.48 2.48 7.56
C ILE A 98 12.73 2.15 8.37
N VAL A 99 13.54 1.18 7.93
CA VAL A 99 14.76 0.76 8.62
C VAL A 99 15.92 1.71 8.34
N HIS A 100 16.09 2.10 7.08
CA HIS A 100 17.18 2.96 6.63
C HIS A 100 17.15 4.34 7.32
N ALA A 101 15.98 4.96 7.43
CA ALA A 101 15.82 6.25 8.10
C ALA A 101 16.19 6.21 9.60
N GLU A 102 15.99 5.08 10.27
CA GLU A 102 16.40 4.92 11.67
C GLU A 102 17.91 4.68 11.81
N LEU A 103 18.50 3.99 10.85
CA LEU A 103 19.95 3.78 10.81
C LEU A 103 20.68 5.10 10.57
N GLU A 104 20.24 5.92 9.63
CA GLU A 104 20.79 7.25 9.36
C GLU A 104 20.60 8.23 10.52
N GLY A 105 19.42 8.19 11.16
CA GLY A 105 19.08 9.04 12.30
C GLY A 105 19.74 8.63 13.63
N GLN A 106 20.57 7.57 13.65
CA GLN A 106 21.18 6.96 14.84
C GLN A 106 20.17 6.59 15.96
N SER A 107 18.87 6.63 15.66
CA SER A 107 17.79 6.29 16.59
C SER A 107 17.62 4.77 16.73
N TRP A 108 18.21 3.98 15.85
CA TRP A 108 18.20 2.53 15.91
C TRP A 108 18.73 1.96 17.21
N LEU A 109 19.73 2.61 17.83
CA LEU A 109 20.33 2.18 19.09
C LEU A 109 19.28 2.16 20.24
N TYR A 110 18.40 3.15 20.29
CA TYR A 110 17.32 3.21 21.28
C TYR A 110 16.28 2.09 21.09
N SER A 111 16.05 1.70 19.83
CA SER A 111 15.16 0.57 19.49
C SER A 111 15.75 -0.77 19.89
N LEU A 112 17.09 -0.90 19.93
CA LEU A 112 17.80 -2.11 20.35
C LEU A 112 17.70 -2.38 21.84
N ILE A 113 17.74 -1.33 22.67
CA ILE A 113 17.74 -1.44 24.14
C ILE A 113 16.36 -1.89 24.64
N ARG A 114 15.29 -1.57 23.91
CA ARG A 114 13.92 -1.91 24.30
C ARG A 114 13.56 -3.31 23.82
N TYR A 115 13.09 -4.15 24.74
CA TYR A 115 12.61 -5.49 24.40
C TYR A 115 11.54 -5.42 23.32
N GLN A 116 11.75 -6.12 22.17
CA GLN A 116 10.92 -6.09 20.98
C GLN A 116 10.75 -4.70 20.31
N GLY A 117 11.59 -3.74 20.61
CA GLY A 117 11.51 -2.39 20.05
C GLY A 117 11.56 -2.37 18.52
N ARG A 118 12.32 -3.27 17.89
CA ARG A 118 12.41 -3.39 16.42
C ARG A 118 11.07 -3.75 15.76
N ARG A 119 10.35 -4.72 16.33
CA ARG A 119 9.02 -5.12 15.81
C ARG A 119 7.99 -4.03 16.01
N ALA A 120 7.97 -3.41 17.17
CA ALA A 120 7.06 -2.31 17.50
C ALA A 120 7.30 -1.11 16.58
N LEU A 121 8.56 -0.79 16.29
CA LEU A 121 8.95 0.28 15.37
C LEU A 121 8.46 -0.02 13.95
N LEU A 122 8.74 -1.22 13.43
CA LEU A 122 8.30 -1.60 12.08
C LEU A 122 6.78 -1.53 11.95
N LEU A 123 6.04 -2.13 12.90
CA LEU A 123 4.58 -2.13 12.88
C LEU A 123 4.00 -0.73 13.04
N GLY A 124 4.53 0.08 13.95
CA GLY A 124 4.05 1.44 14.17
C GLY A 124 4.21 2.31 12.93
N LYS A 125 5.39 2.29 12.31
CA LYS A 125 5.65 3.04 11.07
C LYS A 125 4.83 2.52 9.89
N TYR A 126 4.69 1.20 9.76
CA TYR A 126 3.85 0.57 8.75
C TYR A 126 2.39 1.04 8.87
N ILE A 127 1.82 1.01 10.08
CA ILE A 127 0.44 1.45 10.31
C ILE A 127 0.28 2.93 9.95
N VAL A 128 1.19 3.79 10.37
CA VAL A 128 1.15 5.22 10.04
C VAL A 128 1.26 5.44 8.52
N ALA A 129 2.15 4.73 7.83
CA ALA A 129 2.28 4.82 6.38
C ALA A 129 0.99 4.38 5.66
N VAL A 130 0.37 3.26 6.10
CA VAL A 130 -0.93 2.79 5.58
C VAL A 130 -2.01 3.83 5.80
N LEU A 131 -2.12 4.42 6.98
CA LEU A 131 -3.11 5.46 7.29
C LEU A 131 -2.94 6.69 6.39
N TRP A 132 -1.72 7.24 6.28
CA TRP A 132 -1.44 8.39 5.44
C TRP A 132 -1.79 8.15 3.97
N THR A 133 -1.32 7.03 3.43
CA THR A 133 -1.54 6.70 2.02
C THR A 133 -3.01 6.42 1.72
N THR A 134 -3.69 5.71 2.60
CA THR A 134 -5.14 5.44 2.49
C THR A 134 -5.94 6.74 2.54
N CYS A 135 -5.65 7.62 3.51
CA CYS A 135 -6.31 8.92 3.62
C CYS A 135 -6.09 9.77 2.35
N ALA A 136 -4.87 9.80 1.83
CA ALA A 136 -4.58 10.51 0.59
C ALA A 136 -5.37 9.95 -0.61
N GLY A 137 -5.46 8.62 -0.73
CA GLY A 137 -6.22 7.96 -1.80
C GLY A 137 -7.72 8.21 -1.71
N ILE A 138 -8.31 8.07 -0.52
CA ILE A 138 -9.73 8.33 -0.30
C ILE A 138 -10.06 9.80 -0.55
N LEU A 139 -9.23 10.73 -0.08
CA LEU A 139 -9.42 12.16 -0.28
C LEU A 139 -9.33 12.52 -1.78
N SER A 140 -8.32 11.99 -2.48
CA SER A 140 -8.19 12.18 -3.93
C SER A 140 -9.41 11.67 -4.69
N ALA A 141 -9.89 10.45 -4.36
CA ALA A 141 -11.10 9.89 -4.97
C ALA A 141 -12.35 10.74 -4.67
N SER A 142 -12.49 11.21 -3.43
CA SER A 142 -13.64 12.04 -3.01
C SER A 142 -13.71 13.36 -3.76
N ILE A 143 -12.57 13.97 -4.08
CA ILE A 143 -12.50 15.21 -4.84
C ILE A 143 -12.71 14.95 -6.34
N ALA A 144 -12.13 13.87 -6.88
CA ALA A 144 -12.17 13.60 -8.32
C ALA A 144 -13.55 13.13 -8.81
N ILE A 145 -14.21 12.24 -8.08
CA ILE A 145 -15.44 11.55 -8.51
C ILE A 145 -16.59 12.51 -8.90
N PRO A 146 -16.88 13.63 -8.18
CA PRO A 146 -17.95 14.54 -8.55
C PRO A 146 -17.80 15.19 -9.94
N PHE A 147 -16.59 15.24 -10.49
CA PHE A 147 -16.30 15.83 -11.80
C PHE A 147 -16.37 14.80 -12.95
N LEU A 148 -16.57 13.53 -12.64
CA LEU A 148 -16.52 12.43 -13.60
C LEU A 148 -17.93 11.99 -14.01
N PRO A 149 -18.16 11.66 -15.30
CA PRO A 149 -19.43 11.14 -15.78
C PRO A 149 -19.55 9.64 -15.47
N LEU A 150 -19.79 9.31 -14.21
CA LEU A 150 -19.93 7.95 -13.74
C LEU A 150 -21.41 7.56 -13.63
N GLN A 151 -21.75 6.31 -13.95
CA GLN A 151 -23.12 5.82 -13.82
C GLN A 151 -23.58 5.74 -12.36
N ASP A 152 -22.70 5.14 -11.50
CA ASP A 152 -22.95 4.98 -10.07
C ASP A 152 -21.79 5.58 -9.25
N PRO A 153 -21.79 6.91 -9.00
CA PRO A 153 -20.65 7.57 -8.33
C PRO A 153 -20.39 7.04 -6.92
N LEU A 154 -21.46 6.76 -6.16
CA LEU A 154 -21.34 6.29 -4.78
C LEU A 154 -20.76 4.87 -4.70
N LYS A 155 -21.21 3.97 -5.58
CA LYS A 155 -20.68 2.61 -5.67
C LYS A 155 -19.21 2.62 -6.12
N THR A 156 -18.88 3.46 -7.09
CA THR A 156 -17.49 3.65 -7.55
C THR A 156 -16.61 4.19 -6.43
N TRP A 157 -17.08 5.21 -5.71
CA TRP A 157 -16.36 5.77 -4.58
C TRP A 157 -16.07 4.73 -3.49
N GLY A 158 -17.07 3.94 -3.09
CA GLY A 158 -16.90 2.88 -2.10
C GLY A 158 -15.91 1.81 -2.55
N THR A 159 -16.00 1.39 -3.83
CA THR A 159 -15.09 0.41 -4.40
C THR A 159 -13.64 0.92 -4.45
N ILE A 160 -13.43 2.15 -4.95
CA ILE A 160 -12.09 2.75 -5.02
C ILE A 160 -11.51 2.97 -3.63
N SER A 161 -12.32 3.43 -2.67
CA SER A 161 -11.88 3.62 -1.28
C SER A 161 -11.42 2.30 -0.65
N LEU A 162 -12.15 1.20 -0.84
CA LEU A 162 -11.75 -0.13 -0.41
C LEU A 162 -10.45 -0.57 -1.09
N LEU A 163 -10.33 -0.36 -2.40
CA LEU A 163 -9.13 -0.70 -3.15
C LEU A 163 -7.91 0.10 -2.65
N CYS A 164 -8.07 1.37 -2.26
CA CYS A 164 -7.01 2.17 -1.64
C CYS A 164 -6.54 1.55 -0.31
N VAL A 165 -7.48 1.08 0.54
CA VAL A 165 -7.13 0.39 1.79
C VAL A 165 -6.35 -0.88 1.52
N LEU A 166 -6.87 -1.76 0.65
CA LEU A 166 -6.24 -3.03 0.33
C LEU A 166 -4.87 -2.85 -0.33
N SER A 167 -4.78 -1.91 -1.26
CA SER A 167 -3.55 -1.55 -1.96
C SER A 167 -2.49 -1.04 -0.98
N SER A 168 -2.85 -0.11 -0.08
CA SER A 168 -1.94 0.43 0.93
C SER A 168 -1.43 -0.67 1.88
N ILE A 169 -2.30 -1.58 2.31
CA ILE A 169 -1.91 -2.71 3.17
C ILE A 169 -0.93 -3.63 2.42
N ALA A 170 -1.23 -3.98 1.17
CA ALA A 170 -0.45 -4.93 0.41
C ALA A 170 0.93 -4.37 0.00
N TYR A 171 0.96 -3.19 -0.61
CA TYR A 171 2.23 -2.56 -0.98
C TYR A 171 3.04 -2.14 0.24
N GLY A 172 2.37 -1.74 1.32
CA GLY A 172 3.05 -1.44 2.58
C GLY A 172 3.79 -2.65 3.15
N ALA A 173 3.16 -3.81 3.19
CA ALA A 173 3.79 -5.04 3.65
C ALA A 173 5.00 -5.42 2.77
N LEU A 174 4.84 -5.30 1.45
CA LEU A 174 5.88 -5.62 0.48
C LEU A 174 7.07 -4.67 0.59
N PHE A 175 6.84 -3.35 0.58
CA PHE A 175 7.93 -2.38 0.66
C PHE A 175 8.59 -2.35 2.04
N SER A 176 7.85 -2.63 3.11
CA SER A 176 8.45 -2.84 4.43
C SER A 176 9.39 -4.05 4.44
N LEU A 177 9.01 -5.15 3.78
CA LEU A 177 9.88 -6.32 3.64
C LEU A 177 11.15 -6.00 2.85
N ILE A 178 11.03 -5.31 1.71
CA ILE A 178 12.16 -4.87 0.91
C ILE A 178 13.07 -3.96 1.77
N GLY A 179 12.48 -3.04 2.55
CA GLY A 179 13.19 -2.15 3.47
C GLY A 179 13.97 -2.86 4.57
N VAL A 180 13.47 -4.01 5.03
CA VAL A 180 14.17 -4.85 6.02
C VAL A 180 15.33 -5.61 5.39
N ILE A 181 15.16 -6.13 4.16
CA ILE A 181 16.18 -6.94 3.47
C ILE A 181 17.33 -6.07 2.95
N PHE A 182 17.02 -4.96 2.32
CA PHE A 182 17.99 -4.10 1.66
C PHE A 182 18.28 -2.87 2.51
N GLN A 183 19.51 -2.73 3.02
CA GLN A 183 19.92 -1.59 3.83
C GLN A 183 20.36 -0.39 2.98
N LYS A 184 21.00 -0.67 1.84
CA LYS A 184 21.49 0.36 0.90
C LYS A 184 20.60 0.46 -0.33
N ARG A 185 20.35 1.66 -0.81
CA ARG A 185 19.57 1.95 -2.03
C ARG A 185 18.14 1.37 -2.03
N VAL A 186 17.53 1.28 -0.85
CA VAL A 186 16.20 0.68 -0.67
C VAL A 186 15.16 1.29 -1.61
N MET A 187 15.12 2.62 -1.73
CA MET A 187 14.16 3.30 -2.60
C MET A 187 14.33 2.93 -4.07
N VAL A 188 15.59 2.77 -4.54
CA VAL A 188 15.88 2.39 -5.93
C VAL A 188 15.39 0.97 -6.21
N ILE A 189 15.66 0.03 -5.30
CA ILE A 189 15.22 -1.37 -5.44
C ILE A 189 13.69 -1.47 -5.41
N SER A 190 13.06 -0.74 -4.48
CA SER A 190 11.60 -0.68 -4.38
C SER A 190 10.97 -0.07 -5.62
N PHE A 191 11.58 0.96 -6.20
CA PHE A 191 11.12 1.60 -7.43
C PHE A 191 11.25 0.65 -8.64
N ILE A 192 12.38 -0.04 -8.78
CA ILE A 192 12.59 -1.02 -9.85
C ILE A 192 11.57 -2.15 -9.73
N TYR A 193 11.31 -2.64 -8.51
CA TYR A 193 10.27 -3.65 -8.29
C TYR A 193 8.88 -3.13 -8.72
N ALA A 194 8.50 -1.94 -8.27
CA ALA A 194 7.21 -1.35 -8.60
C ALA A 194 7.03 -1.19 -10.12
N LEU A 195 8.08 -0.74 -10.81
CA LEU A 195 8.05 -0.51 -12.25
C LEU A 195 8.00 -1.83 -13.03
N VAL A 196 8.80 -2.81 -12.66
CA VAL A 196 8.89 -4.09 -13.38
C VAL A 196 7.73 -5.02 -13.02
N ALA A 197 7.51 -5.27 -11.72
CA ALA A 197 6.52 -6.25 -11.29
C ALA A 197 5.08 -5.73 -11.44
N GLU A 198 4.83 -4.51 -11.02
CA GLU A 198 3.48 -3.95 -11.00
C GLU A 198 3.18 -3.09 -12.24
N GLY A 199 4.20 -2.51 -12.87
CA GLY A 199 4.05 -1.73 -14.10
C GLY A 199 4.04 -2.58 -15.35
N LEU A 200 5.01 -3.49 -15.51
CA LEU A 200 5.15 -4.29 -16.73
C LEU A 200 4.50 -5.68 -16.60
N LEU A 201 4.89 -6.49 -15.60
CA LEU A 201 4.41 -7.87 -15.48
C LEU A 201 2.90 -7.96 -15.22
N ALA A 202 2.31 -6.97 -14.53
CA ALA A 202 0.88 -6.94 -14.27
C ALA A 202 0.00 -6.84 -15.53
N TRP A 203 0.58 -6.47 -16.67
CA TRP A 203 -0.12 -6.36 -17.96
C TRP A 203 0.15 -7.51 -18.91
N ILE A 204 1.11 -8.38 -18.60
CA ILE A 204 1.41 -9.54 -19.42
C ILE A 204 0.41 -10.67 -19.09
N PRO A 205 -0.32 -11.23 -20.05
CA PRO A 205 -1.24 -12.36 -19.82
C PRO A 205 -0.48 -13.66 -19.58
N ALA A 206 0.09 -13.80 -18.37
CA ALA A 206 0.85 -14.97 -17.96
C ALA A 206 0.42 -15.41 -16.54
N VAL A 207 0.71 -16.66 -16.21
CA VAL A 207 0.42 -17.22 -14.87
C VAL A 207 1.10 -16.42 -13.77
N ILE A 208 2.25 -15.82 -14.04
CA ILE A 208 3.01 -14.98 -13.11
C ILE A 208 2.20 -13.74 -12.68
N ASN A 209 1.37 -13.20 -13.57
CA ASN A 209 0.52 -12.05 -13.26
C ASN A 209 -0.43 -12.32 -12.08
N GLN A 210 -0.88 -13.54 -11.88
CA GLN A 210 -1.79 -13.92 -10.80
C GLN A 210 -1.20 -13.70 -9.40
N PHE A 211 0.12 -13.58 -9.29
CA PHE A 211 0.83 -13.30 -8.05
C PHE A 211 1.02 -11.81 -7.79
N THR A 212 0.75 -10.93 -8.77
CA THR A 212 0.86 -9.49 -8.58
C THR A 212 -0.32 -8.94 -7.78
N ILE A 213 -0.04 -7.91 -6.98
CA ILE A 213 -1.06 -7.21 -6.19
C ILE A 213 -2.05 -6.52 -7.13
N SER A 214 -1.56 -5.87 -8.19
CA SER A 214 -2.36 -5.21 -9.23
C SER A 214 -3.42 -6.10 -9.83
N TYR A 215 -3.08 -7.33 -10.17
CA TYR A 215 -4.00 -8.30 -10.77
C TYR A 215 -5.20 -8.58 -9.86
N ARG A 216 -4.93 -8.77 -8.56
CA ARG A 216 -5.97 -9.03 -7.57
C ARG A 216 -6.86 -7.81 -7.34
N LEU A 217 -6.28 -6.64 -7.22
CA LEU A 217 -7.03 -5.38 -7.06
C LEU A 217 -7.90 -5.09 -8.28
N ARG A 218 -7.37 -5.28 -9.49
CA ARG A 218 -8.12 -5.13 -10.75
C ARG A 218 -9.28 -6.13 -10.83
N SER A 219 -9.08 -7.37 -10.42
CA SER A 219 -10.13 -8.38 -10.38
C SER A 219 -11.28 -8.01 -9.44
N ILE A 220 -10.98 -7.38 -8.29
CA ILE A 220 -12.00 -6.86 -7.37
C ILE A 220 -12.78 -5.73 -8.04
N LEU A 221 -12.09 -4.78 -8.70
CA LEU A 221 -12.72 -3.65 -9.40
C LEU A 221 -13.74 -4.12 -10.42
N PHE A 222 -13.33 -5.00 -11.35
CA PHE A 222 -14.20 -5.49 -12.42
C PHE A 222 -15.45 -6.19 -11.88
N ARG A 223 -15.29 -6.99 -10.83
CA ARG A 223 -16.41 -7.73 -10.23
C ARG A 223 -17.38 -6.84 -9.48
N TRP A 224 -16.89 -5.91 -8.68
CA TRP A 224 -17.74 -5.08 -7.83
C TRP A 224 -18.46 -4.00 -8.60
N LEU A 225 -17.85 -3.45 -9.64
CA LEU A 225 -18.51 -2.51 -10.53
C LEU A 225 -19.36 -3.19 -11.61
N GLY A 226 -19.25 -4.52 -11.77
CA GLY A 226 -19.98 -5.28 -12.79
C GLY A 226 -19.53 -4.93 -14.22
N LEU A 227 -18.24 -4.57 -14.38
CA LEU A 227 -17.70 -4.23 -15.68
C LEU A 227 -17.54 -5.50 -16.51
N SER A 228 -18.21 -5.56 -17.67
CA SER A 228 -18.08 -6.72 -18.60
C SER A 228 -16.76 -6.65 -19.35
N VAL A 229 -15.84 -7.54 -19.00
CA VAL A 229 -14.51 -7.65 -19.63
C VAL A 229 -14.63 -7.98 -21.12
N GLU A 230 -15.69 -8.70 -21.53
CA GLU A 230 -15.92 -9.18 -22.90
C GLU A 230 -16.07 -8.08 -23.93
N LYS A 231 -16.58 -6.92 -23.52
CA LYS A 231 -16.88 -5.81 -24.43
C LYS A 231 -15.63 -4.96 -24.75
N TYR A 232 -14.62 -4.96 -23.86
CA TYR A 232 -13.50 -4.00 -23.92
C TYR A 232 -12.14 -4.63 -24.25
N PHE A 233 -11.98 -5.92 -24.00
CA PHE A 233 -10.77 -6.64 -24.36
C PHE A 233 -11.14 -7.61 -25.48
N SER A 234 -10.52 -7.41 -26.63
CA SER A 234 -10.67 -8.18 -27.87
C SER A 234 -10.98 -9.67 -27.67
N SER A 235 -11.67 -10.25 -28.64
CA SER A 235 -12.18 -11.62 -28.71
C SER A 235 -11.19 -12.75 -28.42
N ASP A 236 -9.91 -12.48 -28.27
CA ASP A 236 -8.90 -13.46 -27.88
C ASP A 236 -9.02 -13.78 -26.38
N GLY A 237 -9.56 -14.93 -26.06
CA GLY A 237 -9.74 -15.43 -24.70
C GLY A 237 -8.46 -15.44 -23.84
N MET A 238 -7.28 -15.36 -24.49
CA MET A 238 -5.99 -15.29 -23.83
C MET A 238 -5.77 -13.96 -23.09
N VAL A 239 -6.19 -12.84 -23.68
CA VAL A 239 -6.10 -11.50 -23.05
C VAL A 239 -7.09 -11.38 -21.90
N ARG A 240 -8.29 -11.96 -22.05
CA ARG A 240 -9.33 -11.99 -21.02
C ARG A 240 -8.90 -12.74 -19.77
N ASN A 241 -8.36 -13.94 -19.92
CA ASN A 241 -7.95 -14.79 -18.79
C ASN A 241 -6.68 -14.30 -18.10
N GLY A 242 -5.82 -13.55 -18.78
CA GLY A 242 -4.60 -13.01 -18.22
C GLY A 242 -4.78 -11.70 -17.44
N MET A 243 -5.89 -10.96 -17.64
CA MET A 243 -6.06 -9.64 -17.02
C MET A 243 -6.94 -9.62 -15.78
N VAL A 244 -7.86 -10.58 -15.66
CA VAL A 244 -8.79 -10.67 -14.52
C VAL A 244 -8.92 -12.12 -14.09
N ALA A 245 -8.97 -12.37 -12.79
CA ALA A 245 -9.16 -13.73 -12.26
C ALA A 245 -10.51 -14.31 -12.71
N SER A 246 -10.47 -15.48 -13.36
CA SER A 246 -11.67 -16.19 -13.82
C SER A 246 -12.54 -16.69 -12.67
N ASP A 247 -11.92 -17.12 -11.57
CA ASP A 247 -12.51 -17.54 -10.29
C ASP A 247 -11.58 -17.10 -9.17
N PRO A 248 -12.01 -16.81 -8.07
CA PRO A 248 -13.12 -16.95 -7.17
C PRO A 248 -13.89 -15.63 -6.93
N THR A 249 -14.91 -15.67 -6.05
CA THR A 249 -15.74 -14.51 -5.67
C THR A 249 -14.88 -13.30 -5.25
N GLY A 250 -15.40 -12.07 -5.38
CA GLY A 250 -14.66 -10.85 -4.98
C GLY A 250 -14.12 -10.90 -3.54
N TRP A 251 -14.83 -11.53 -2.62
CA TRP A 251 -14.41 -11.75 -1.23
C TRP A 251 -13.18 -12.65 -1.10
N ALA A 252 -13.07 -13.68 -1.94
CA ALA A 252 -11.89 -14.53 -1.94
C ALA A 252 -10.65 -13.78 -2.44
N GLN A 253 -10.79 -12.85 -3.38
CA GLN A 253 -9.68 -12.00 -3.81
C GLN A 253 -9.19 -11.07 -2.68
N ILE A 254 -10.11 -10.53 -1.88
CA ILE A 254 -9.77 -9.76 -0.67
C ILE A 254 -9.00 -10.65 0.31
N GLY A 255 -9.49 -11.87 0.55
CA GLY A 255 -8.80 -12.84 1.41
C GLY A 255 -7.38 -13.16 0.92
N TRP A 256 -7.18 -13.34 -0.38
CA TRP A 256 -5.86 -13.53 -0.98
C TRP A 256 -4.92 -12.34 -0.77
N VAL A 257 -5.39 -11.11 -1.02
CA VAL A 257 -4.59 -9.89 -0.81
C VAL A 257 -4.19 -9.76 0.64
N LEU A 258 -5.12 -9.92 1.58
CA LEU A 258 -4.82 -9.85 3.01
C LEU A 258 -3.91 -10.99 3.48
N GLY A 259 -4.08 -12.20 2.96
CA GLY A 259 -3.23 -13.35 3.27
C GLY A 259 -1.79 -13.16 2.83
N ILE A 260 -1.58 -12.72 1.59
CA ILE A 260 -0.23 -12.39 1.07
C ILE A 260 0.38 -11.26 1.89
N SER A 261 -0.38 -10.19 2.16
CA SER A 261 0.10 -9.04 2.94
C SER A 261 0.51 -9.44 4.36
N ALA A 262 -0.29 -10.27 5.03
CA ALA A 262 0.03 -10.80 6.36
C ALA A 262 1.28 -11.67 6.32
N GLY A 263 1.42 -12.53 5.31
CA GLY A 263 2.61 -13.37 5.12
C GLY A 263 3.88 -12.54 4.92
N LEU A 264 3.83 -11.52 4.06
CA LEU A 264 4.97 -10.61 3.81
C LEU A 264 5.34 -9.81 5.07
N LEU A 265 4.34 -9.32 5.80
CA LEU A 265 4.57 -8.57 7.04
C LEU A 265 5.15 -9.45 8.14
N LEU A 266 4.64 -10.68 8.29
CA LEU A 266 5.19 -11.66 9.24
C LEU A 266 6.65 -12.00 8.88
N LEU A 267 6.94 -12.19 7.60
CA LEU A 267 8.31 -12.42 7.15
C LEU A 267 9.23 -11.22 7.48
N ALA A 268 8.76 -9.99 7.26
CA ALA A 268 9.48 -8.78 7.62
C ALA A 268 9.75 -8.71 9.14
N LEU A 269 8.76 -9.07 9.97
CA LEU A 269 8.90 -9.11 11.43
C LEU A 269 9.87 -10.17 11.93
N ILE A 270 9.98 -11.30 11.25
CA ILE A 270 10.95 -12.35 11.57
C ILE A 270 12.36 -11.92 11.14
N LEU A 271 12.48 -11.36 9.95
CA LEU A 271 13.77 -10.97 9.40
C LEU A 271 14.41 -9.81 10.15
N ILE A 272 13.63 -8.81 10.60
CA ILE A 272 14.16 -7.63 11.32
C ILE A 272 14.85 -8.02 12.63
N GLU A 273 14.51 -9.14 13.23
CA GLU A 273 15.21 -9.66 14.43
C GLU A 273 16.48 -10.45 14.09
N ARG A 274 16.47 -11.15 12.96
CA ARG A 274 17.58 -12.02 12.57
C ARG A 274 18.72 -11.26 11.89
N ILE A 275 18.40 -10.19 11.17
CA ILE A 275 19.39 -9.39 10.45
C ILE A 275 20.13 -8.50 11.45
N GLN A 276 21.45 -8.64 11.48
CA GLN A 276 22.35 -7.74 12.20
C GLN A 276 22.69 -6.56 11.28
N TYR A 277 22.19 -5.37 11.64
CA TYR A 277 22.49 -4.15 10.93
C TYR A 277 23.80 -3.58 11.44
N SER A 278 24.83 -3.58 10.59
CA SER A 278 26.13 -2.96 10.90
C SER A 278 26.09 -1.47 10.58
N PHE A 279 26.47 -0.65 11.54
CA PHE A 279 26.81 0.74 11.28
C PHE A 279 28.14 0.77 10.49
N GLN A 280 28.09 0.80 9.17
CA GLN A 280 29.25 1.17 8.39
C GLN A 280 29.31 2.70 8.41
N SER A 281 30.17 3.26 9.27
CA SER A 281 30.70 4.59 9.07
C SER A 281 31.44 4.57 7.71
N GLU A 282 30.88 5.20 6.70
CA GLU A 282 31.68 5.52 5.52
C GLU A 282 32.71 6.56 5.96
N LEU A 283 33.97 6.08 6.18
CA LEU A 283 35.17 6.90 6.25
C LEU A 283 35.56 7.31 4.83
#